data_4a8facd5176364356d673af8cacef8c2
#
_entry.id   4a8facd5176364356d673af8cacef8c2
#
_cell.length_a   1.000
_cell.length_b   1.000
_cell.length_c   1.000
_cell.angle_alpha   90.00
_cell.angle_beta   90.00
_cell.angle_gamma   90.00
#
_symmetry.space_group_name_H-M   'P 1'
#
loop_
_entity.id
_entity.type
_entity.pdbx_description
1 polymer ?
#
loop_
_entity_poly.entity_id
_entity_poly.type
_entity_poly.pdbx_seq_one_letter_code
_entity_poly.pdbx_strand_id
1 'polypeptide(L)'
;ESKESAAAMKASRIDAKGFCSRYFNDVDSLERNYGMFTFEDNMRSIVMDIQCLDDASAKDNMLDIFTPEELFNLWEVRNYNGYLFWGFSPLADNRSVTNNAAILKDIMEKAEKNFVSGEIQMDLRFTHDTAVLPLVSFMRLNNFGAVVNDPDEVKNYWRSDQIPMASNLQLIFFRSKKNPEILVKVLYNGHEAMLP
;
A
#
# COMPACT_ATOMS: atom_id res chain seq x y z
N GLU A 1 5.23 -12.81 19.22
CA GLU A 1 6.03 -12.44 18.06
C GLU A 1 5.76 -10.97 17.75
N SER A 2 6.81 -10.16 17.52
CA SER A 2 6.63 -8.77 17.14
C SER A 2 6.44 -8.65 15.61
N LYS A 3 5.84 -7.54 15.16
CA LYS A 3 5.68 -7.27 13.73
C LYS A 3 7.03 -7.14 12.99
N GLU A 4 8.05 -6.60 13.67
CA GLU A 4 9.40 -6.49 13.12
C GLU A 4 10.05 -7.87 12.93
N SER A 5 9.86 -8.79 13.89
CA SER A 5 10.32 -10.18 13.78
C SER A 5 9.62 -10.90 12.64
N ALA A 6 8.30 -10.74 12.51
CA ALA A 6 7.52 -11.36 11.44
C ALA A 6 7.93 -10.82 10.05
N ALA A 7 8.16 -9.51 9.92
CA ALA A 7 8.66 -8.90 8.69
C ALA A 7 10.06 -9.42 8.32
N ALA A 8 10.97 -9.52 9.30
CA ALA A 8 12.32 -10.06 9.09
C ALA A 8 12.30 -11.54 8.67
N MET A 9 11.43 -12.36 9.28
CA MET A 9 11.25 -13.77 8.90
C MET A 9 10.75 -13.91 7.45
N LYS A 10 9.81 -13.06 7.01
CA LYS A 10 9.35 -13.08 5.61
C LYS A 10 10.49 -12.68 4.66
N ALA A 11 11.24 -11.63 4.99
CA ALA A 11 12.38 -11.15 4.20
C ALA A 11 13.52 -12.19 4.11
N SER A 12 13.77 -12.98 5.17
CA SER A 12 14.82 -14.00 5.17
C SER A 12 14.57 -15.17 4.19
N ARG A 13 13.38 -15.25 3.59
CA ARG A 13 13.06 -16.25 2.55
C ARG A 13 13.54 -15.84 1.16
N ILE A 14 13.97 -14.59 0.98
CA ILE A 14 14.50 -14.08 -0.29
C ILE A 14 15.91 -14.63 -0.51
N ASP A 15 16.17 -15.16 -1.70
CA ASP A 15 17.52 -15.61 -2.10
C ASP A 15 18.39 -14.43 -2.58
N ALA A 16 18.61 -13.47 -1.68
CA ALA A 16 19.45 -12.30 -1.96
C ALA A 16 20.90 -12.70 -2.32
N LYS A 17 21.40 -13.83 -1.81
CA LYS A 17 22.73 -14.32 -2.17
C LYS A 17 22.77 -14.77 -3.62
N GLY A 18 21.80 -15.51 -4.09
CA GLY A 18 21.69 -15.91 -5.50
C GLY A 18 21.62 -14.71 -6.43
N PHE A 19 20.77 -13.72 -6.10
CA PHE A 19 20.70 -12.47 -6.85
C PHE A 19 22.04 -11.75 -6.90
N CYS A 20 22.67 -11.47 -5.75
CA CYS A 20 23.92 -10.70 -5.68
C CYS A 20 25.10 -11.42 -6.34
N SER A 21 25.13 -12.76 -6.31
CA SER A 21 26.19 -13.55 -6.93
C SER A 21 26.27 -13.41 -8.45
N ARG A 22 25.22 -12.88 -9.10
CA ARG A 22 25.25 -12.57 -10.54
C ARG A 22 26.11 -11.34 -10.86
N TYR A 23 26.29 -10.46 -9.87
CA TYR A 23 26.91 -9.14 -10.07
C TYR A 23 28.19 -8.91 -9.28
N PHE A 24 28.40 -9.67 -8.20
CA PHE A 24 29.52 -9.50 -7.27
C PHE A 24 30.33 -10.79 -7.10
N ASN A 25 31.66 -10.66 -7.19
CA ASN A 25 32.58 -11.78 -6.93
C ASN A 25 32.74 -12.09 -5.43
N ASP A 26 32.58 -11.07 -4.57
CA ASP A 26 32.69 -11.19 -3.10
C ASP A 26 31.39 -10.73 -2.44
N VAL A 27 30.42 -11.64 -2.41
CA VAL A 27 29.11 -11.41 -1.78
C VAL A 27 29.20 -11.35 -0.24
N ASP A 28 30.21 -11.99 0.36
CA ASP A 28 30.39 -11.94 1.81
C ASP A 28 30.88 -10.54 2.23
N SER A 29 31.66 -9.86 1.40
CA SER A 29 32.03 -8.46 1.63
C SER A 29 30.83 -7.54 1.46
N LEU A 30 29.96 -7.79 0.47
CA LEU A 30 28.73 -7.03 0.27
C LEU A 30 27.81 -7.18 1.51
N GLU A 31 27.64 -8.40 2.01
CA GLU A 31 26.82 -8.65 3.22
C GLU A 31 27.33 -7.89 4.42
N ARG A 32 28.64 -7.94 4.70
CA ARG A 32 29.23 -7.25 5.86
C ARG A 32 29.13 -5.73 5.80
N ASN A 33 29.22 -5.15 4.60
CA ASN A 33 29.33 -3.70 4.44
C ASN A 33 28.00 -3.01 4.10
N TYR A 34 27.05 -3.74 3.51
CA TYR A 34 25.81 -3.15 3.01
C TYR A 34 24.55 -3.99 3.27
N GLY A 35 24.68 -5.31 3.22
CA GLY A 35 23.57 -6.26 3.28
C GLY A 35 23.05 -6.64 1.89
N MET A 36 23.05 -7.92 1.57
CA MET A 36 22.61 -8.44 0.26
C MET A 36 21.12 -8.16 0.00
N PHE A 37 20.26 -8.40 0.98
CA PHE A 37 18.84 -8.09 0.86
C PHE A 37 18.58 -6.59 0.65
N THR A 38 19.32 -5.74 1.37
CA THR A 38 19.21 -4.29 1.21
C THR A 38 19.61 -3.85 -0.20
N PHE A 39 20.68 -4.45 -0.74
CA PHE A 39 21.12 -4.18 -2.10
C PHE A 39 20.05 -4.58 -3.12
N GLU A 40 19.55 -5.81 -3.05
CA GLU A 40 18.54 -6.33 -3.95
C GLU A 40 17.24 -5.50 -3.91
N ASP A 41 16.76 -5.14 -2.72
CA ASP A 41 15.55 -4.34 -2.56
C ASP A 41 15.72 -2.89 -3.06
N ASN A 42 16.91 -2.30 -2.90
CA ASN A 42 17.21 -1.00 -3.50
C ASN A 42 17.28 -1.06 -5.03
N MET A 43 17.87 -2.11 -5.59
CA MET A 43 17.86 -2.33 -7.04
C MET A 43 16.43 -2.51 -7.57
N ARG A 44 15.57 -3.24 -6.85
CA ARG A 44 14.14 -3.33 -7.16
C ARG A 44 13.49 -1.96 -7.18
N SER A 45 13.79 -1.10 -6.20
CA SER A 45 13.21 0.25 -6.14
C SER A 45 13.61 1.08 -7.37
N ILE A 46 14.86 0.99 -7.80
CA ILE A 46 15.35 1.66 -9.02
C ILE A 46 14.60 1.15 -10.26
N VAL A 47 14.45 -0.18 -10.37
CA VAL A 47 13.73 -0.79 -11.51
C VAL A 47 12.24 -0.38 -11.52
N MET A 48 11.59 -0.25 -10.37
CA MET A 48 10.20 0.21 -10.30
C MET A 48 10.02 1.67 -10.75
N ASP A 49 11.06 2.49 -10.59
CA ASP A 49 11.06 3.89 -11.00
C ASP A 49 11.57 4.10 -12.45
N ILE A 50 11.86 3.02 -13.17
CA ILE A 50 12.42 3.04 -14.53
C ILE A 50 11.54 3.83 -15.52
N GLN A 51 10.23 3.84 -15.30
CA GLN A 51 9.28 4.63 -16.09
C GLN A 51 9.59 6.14 -16.07
N CYS A 52 10.29 6.62 -15.03
CA CYS A 52 10.69 8.01 -14.86
C CYS A 52 11.98 8.36 -15.63
N LEU A 53 12.66 7.37 -16.23
CA LEU A 53 13.84 7.60 -17.04
C LEU A 53 13.47 8.01 -18.47
N ASP A 54 14.15 9.00 -19.02
CA ASP A 54 13.94 9.44 -20.39
C ASP A 54 14.63 8.53 -21.42
N ASP A 55 15.73 7.85 -21.02
CA ASP A 55 16.52 6.99 -21.88
C ASP A 55 15.88 5.60 -22.06
N ALA A 56 15.38 5.32 -23.28
CA ALA A 56 14.75 4.04 -23.60
C ALA A 56 15.74 2.86 -23.51
N SER A 57 17.04 3.08 -23.85
CA SER A 57 18.04 2.01 -23.80
C SER A 57 18.38 1.60 -22.37
N ALA A 58 18.34 2.54 -21.43
CA ALA A 58 18.48 2.25 -20.01
C ALA A 58 17.30 1.44 -19.48
N LYS A 59 16.06 1.74 -19.95
CA LYS A 59 14.85 0.99 -19.59
C LYS A 59 14.96 -0.47 -19.97
N ASP A 60 15.32 -0.76 -21.21
CA ASP A 60 15.41 -2.14 -21.72
C ASP A 60 16.45 -2.96 -20.95
N ASN A 61 17.62 -2.38 -20.67
CA ASN A 61 18.69 -3.06 -19.93
C ASN A 61 18.37 -3.31 -18.45
N MET A 62 17.58 -2.44 -17.81
CA MET A 62 17.27 -2.57 -16.39
C MET A 62 16.11 -3.54 -16.12
N LEU A 63 15.22 -3.76 -17.07
CA LEU A 63 14.11 -4.73 -16.91
C LEU A 63 14.62 -6.17 -16.77
N ASP A 64 15.79 -6.49 -17.32
CA ASP A 64 16.38 -7.83 -17.28
C ASP A 64 17.20 -8.12 -16.01
N ILE A 65 17.31 -7.16 -15.08
CA ILE A 65 18.05 -7.36 -13.82
C ILE A 65 17.36 -8.42 -12.93
N PHE A 66 16.05 -8.44 -12.94
CA PHE A 66 15.25 -9.35 -12.14
C PHE A 66 14.46 -10.33 -13.02
N THR A 67 14.30 -11.54 -12.53
CA THR A 67 13.26 -12.42 -13.03
C THR A 67 11.88 -11.99 -12.48
N PRO A 68 10.77 -12.33 -13.17
CA PRO A 68 9.42 -12.07 -12.67
C PRO A 68 9.18 -12.67 -11.27
N GLU A 69 9.77 -13.82 -10.97
CA GLU A 69 9.64 -14.50 -9.68
C GLU A 69 10.35 -13.71 -8.57
N GLU A 70 11.56 -13.22 -8.82
CA GLU A 70 12.30 -12.38 -7.86
C GLU A 70 11.51 -11.09 -7.54
N LEU A 71 11.00 -10.40 -8.56
CA LEU A 71 10.18 -9.21 -8.35
C LEU A 71 8.92 -9.52 -7.55
N PHE A 72 8.26 -10.64 -7.84
CA PHE A 72 7.08 -11.06 -7.11
C PHE A 72 7.38 -11.36 -5.64
N ASN A 73 8.45 -12.09 -5.37
CA ASN A 73 8.86 -12.43 -4.00
C ASN A 73 9.22 -11.19 -3.19
N LEU A 74 9.96 -10.23 -3.78
CA LEU A 74 10.27 -8.95 -3.15
C LEU A 74 9.00 -8.12 -2.91
N TRP A 75 8.06 -8.12 -3.86
CA TRP A 75 6.77 -7.49 -3.67
C TRP A 75 5.98 -8.12 -2.52
N GLU A 76 5.95 -9.46 -2.40
CA GLU A 76 5.27 -10.13 -1.29
C GLU A 76 5.82 -9.70 0.07
N VAL A 77 7.14 -9.61 0.21
CA VAL A 77 7.79 -9.14 1.45
C VAL A 77 7.36 -7.71 1.77
N ARG A 78 7.38 -6.83 0.78
CA ARG A 78 6.96 -5.44 0.93
C ARG A 78 5.47 -5.31 1.23
N ASN A 79 4.64 -6.07 0.55
CA ASN A 79 3.20 -6.12 0.77
C ASN A 79 2.87 -6.58 2.19
N TYR A 80 3.53 -7.64 2.65
CA TYR A 80 3.36 -8.14 4.02
C TYR A 80 3.81 -7.11 5.06
N ASN A 81 4.95 -6.47 4.84
CA ASN A 81 5.40 -5.38 5.71
C ASN A 81 4.38 -4.23 5.76
N GLY A 82 3.85 -3.83 4.60
CA GLY A 82 2.76 -2.85 4.53
C GLY A 82 1.53 -3.26 5.32
N TYR A 83 1.12 -4.52 5.21
CA TYR A 83 0.00 -5.06 5.98
C TYR A 83 0.23 -4.99 7.49
N LEU A 84 1.44 -5.30 7.97
CA LEU A 84 1.80 -5.22 9.39
C LEU A 84 1.70 -3.79 9.95
N PHE A 85 1.92 -2.77 9.10
CA PHE A 85 1.89 -1.37 9.53
C PHE A 85 0.55 -0.67 9.24
N TRP A 86 -0.15 -1.02 8.16
CA TRP A 86 -1.29 -0.27 7.63
C TRP A 86 -2.55 -1.11 7.44
N GLY A 87 -2.49 -2.41 7.72
CA GLY A 87 -3.63 -3.32 7.74
C GLY A 87 -4.07 -3.70 9.16
N PHE A 88 -5.11 -4.51 9.25
CA PHE A 88 -5.58 -5.09 10.53
C PHE A 88 -4.80 -6.37 10.86
N SER A 89 -3.48 -6.25 10.99
CA SER A 89 -2.64 -7.38 11.35
C SER A 89 -2.86 -7.82 12.81
N PRO A 90 -3.00 -9.12 13.09
CA PRO A 90 -3.05 -9.63 14.46
C PRO A 90 -1.80 -9.34 15.30
N LEU A 91 -0.67 -9.05 14.64
CA LEU A 91 0.61 -8.74 15.29
C LEU A 91 0.81 -7.23 15.54
N ALA A 92 -0.12 -6.39 15.07
CA ALA A 92 -0.03 -4.94 15.21
C ALA A 92 -0.97 -4.43 16.32
N ASP A 93 -0.65 -3.26 16.86
CA ASP A 93 -1.56 -2.54 17.78
C ASP A 93 -2.67 -1.77 17.02
N ASN A 94 -2.65 -1.83 15.70
CA ASN A 94 -3.59 -1.20 14.76
C ASN A 94 -3.74 0.33 14.91
N ARG A 95 -2.87 1.01 15.65
CA ARG A 95 -2.96 2.47 15.86
C ARG A 95 -2.87 3.26 14.55
N SER A 96 -1.98 2.85 13.65
CA SER A 96 -1.86 3.51 12.34
C SER A 96 -3.16 3.46 11.54
N VAL A 97 -3.93 2.39 11.68
CA VAL A 97 -5.24 2.23 11.05
C VAL A 97 -6.30 3.04 11.79
N THR A 98 -6.41 2.87 13.12
CA THR A 98 -7.47 3.48 13.93
C THR A 98 -7.35 5.00 14.06
N ASN A 99 -6.14 5.57 13.97
CA ASN A 99 -5.94 7.03 13.96
C ASN A 99 -6.63 7.71 12.77
N ASN A 100 -6.94 6.97 11.70
CA ASN A 100 -7.69 7.51 10.56
C ASN A 100 -9.16 7.79 10.86
N ALA A 101 -9.67 7.35 12.02
CA ALA A 101 -11.00 7.74 12.49
C ALA A 101 -11.19 9.26 12.54
N ALA A 102 -10.14 10.02 12.90
CA ALA A 102 -10.19 11.48 12.95
C ALA A 102 -10.38 12.10 11.56
N ILE A 103 -9.72 11.55 10.53
CA ILE A 103 -9.86 12.01 9.14
C ILE A 103 -11.27 11.73 8.64
N LEU A 104 -11.78 10.52 8.85
CA LEU A 104 -13.13 10.16 8.42
C LEU A 104 -14.18 10.99 9.14
N LYS A 105 -14.01 11.23 10.45
CA LYS A 105 -14.91 12.08 11.24
C LYS A 105 -14.96 13.51 10.68
N ASP A 106 -13.80 14.13 10.38
CA ASP A 106 -13.74 15.49 9.79
C ASP A 106 -14.44 15.55 8.43
N ILE A 107 -14.28 14.52 7.60
CA ILE A 107 -14.98 14.41 6.31
C ILE A 107 -16.51 14.38 6.53
N MET A 108 -16.98 13.56 7.46
CA MET A 108 -18.41 13.42 7.75
C MET A 108 -19.00 14.72 8.30
N GLU A 109 -18.32 15.36 9.27
CA GLU A 109 -18.77 16.63 9.86
C GLU A 109 -18.85 17.76 8.81
N LYS A 110 -17.92 17.81 7.87
CA LYS A 110 -17.96 18.77 6.75
C LYS A 110 -19.12 18.47 5.80
N ALA A 111 -19.34 17.20 5.47
CA ALA A 111 -20.48 16.81 4.64
C ALA A 111 -21.81 17.21 5.30
N GLU A 112 -21.99 16.96 6.59
CA GLU A 112 -23.18 17.35 7.34
C GLU A 112 -23.43 18.86 7.31
N LYS A 113 -22.36 19.66 7.56
CA LYS A 113 -22.45 21.14 7.48
C LYS A 113 -22.90 21.61 6.10
N ASN A 114 -22.36 21.01 5.03
CA ASN A 114 -22.71 21.36 3.65
C ASN A 114 -24.17 21.02 3.33
N PHE A 115 -24.68 19.92 3.87
CA PHE A 115 -26.11 19.60 3.72
C PHE A 115 -27.03 20.55 4.47
N VAL A 116 -26.60 21.10 5.61
CA VAL A 116 -27.36 22.12 6.36
C VAL A 116 -27.33 23.45 5.65
N SER A 117 -26.16 23.91 5.17
CA SER A 117 -26.02 25.16 4.43
C SER A 117 -26.64 25.12 3.04
N GLY A 118 -26.79 23.95 2.44
CA GLY A 118 -27.23 23.75 1.06
C GLY A 118 -26.16 24.08 0.01
N GLU A 119 -24.92 24.30 0.46
CA GLU A 119 -23.80 24.54 -0.44
C GLU A 119 -23.26 23.25 -1.03
N ILE A 120 -22.91 23.30 -2.32
CA ILE A 120 -22.15 22.22 -2.97
C ILE A 120 -20.69 22.57 -2.83
N GLN A 121 -19.96 21.70 -2.16
CA GLN A 121 -18.52 21.90 -1.94
C GLN A 121 -17.73 20.70 -2.41
N MET A 122 -16.47 20.97 -2.76
CA MET A 122 -15.45 19.96 -3.03
C MET A 122 -14.32 20.16 -2.01
N ASP A 123 -14.05 19.14 -1.19
CA ASP A 123 -12.90 19.10 -0.27
C ASP A 123 -11.84 18.20 -0.87
N LEU A 124 -10.72 18.76 -1.33
CA LEU A 124 -9.61 18.03 -1.92
C LEU A 124 -8.47 17.93 -0.90
N ARG A 125 -7.99 16.70 -0.69
CA ARG A 125 -6.88 16.39 0.21
C ARG A 125 -5.78 15.67 -0.54
N PHE A 126 -4.57 16.18 -0.43
CA PHE A 126 -3.38 15.62 -1.04
C PHE A 126 -2.52 15.01 0.05
N THR A 127 -2.10 13.76 -0.15
CA THR A 127 -1.33 13.03 0.85
C THR A 127 -0.47 11.94 0.18
N HIS A 128 0.20 11.14 0.99
CA HIS A 128 0.97 9.98 0.58
C HIS A 128 0.16 8.68 0.69
N ASP A 129 0.66 7.61 0.05
CA ASP A 129 0.16 6.25 0.18
C ASP A 129 0.11 5.78 1.65
N THR A 130 1.09 6.20 2.45
CA THR A 130 1.15 5.93 3.91
C THR A 130 -0.02 6.48 4.71
N ALA A 131 -0.81 7.40 4.16
CA ALA A 131 -2.07 7.85 4.74
C ALA A 131 -3.29 7.21 4.04
N VAL A 132 -3.20 6.94 2.74
CA VAL A 132 -4.31 6.31 2.00
C VAL A 132 -4.47 4.85 2.39
N LEU A 133 -3.37 4.08 2.49
CA LEU A 133 -3.39 2.66 2.88
C LEU A 133 -4.12 2.41 4.22
N PRO A 134 -3.73 3.06 5.33
CA PRO A 134 -4.44 2.84 6.59
C PRO A 134 -5.87 3.41 6.57
N LEU A 135 -6.17 4.44 5.77
CA LEU A 135 -7.53 4.96 5.64
C LEU A 135 -8.47 3.97 4.94
N VAL A 136 -8.05 3.38 3.81
CA VAL A 136 -8.86 2.36 3.11
C VAL A 136 -8.99 1.09 3.95
N SER A 137 -7.95 0.74 4.73
CA SER A 137 -8.03 -0.36 5.71
C SER A 137 -9.02 -0.04 6.82
N PHE A 138 -8.99 1.18 7.39
CA PHE A 138 -9.94 1.62 8.42
C PHE A 138 -11.38 1.60 7.93
N MET A 139 -11.62 2.08 6.71
CA MET A 139 -12.94 2.03 6.07
C MET A 139 -13.34 0.62 5.63
N ARG A 140 -12.43 -0.36 5.72
CA ARG A 140 -12.61 -1.76 5.28
C ARG A 140 -13.07 -1.89 3.84
N LEU A 141 -12.62 -0.97 2.98
CA LEU A 141 -13.02 -0.97 1.57
C LEU A 141 -12.54 -2.26 0.90
N ASN A 142 -13.41 -2.88 0.12
CA ASN A 142 -13.13 -4.15 -0.55
C ASN A 142 -12.58 -5.18 0.47
N ASN A 143 -11.34 -5.68 0.25
CA ASN A 143 -10.70 -6.65 1.14
C ASN A 143 -9.69 -6.02 2.12
N PHE A 144 -9.51 -4.70 2.12
CA PHE A 144 -8.51 -4.05 2.98
C PHE A 144 -8.80 -4.17 4.50
N GLY A 145 -10.02 -4.53 4.87
CA GLY A 145 -10.39 -4.81 6.26
C GLY A 145 -10.07 -6.23 6.73
N ALA A 146 -9.48 -7.07 5.91
CA ALA A 146 -9.21 -8.46 6.24
C ALA A 146 -8.19 -8.60 7.38
N VAL A 147 -8.49 -9.51 8.31
CA VAL A 147 -7.57 -9.95 9.36
C VAL A 147 -6.99 -11.28 8.91
N VAL A 148 -5.71 -11.31 8.60
CA VAL A 148 -5.02 -12.47 8.03
C VAL A 148 -3.89 -12.89 8.96
N ASN A 149 -3.92 -14.16 9.41
CA ASN A 149 -2.92 -14.71 10.34
C ASN A 149 -1.69 -15.29 9.60
N ASP A 150 -1.92 -15.87 8.42
CA ASP A 150 -0.84 -16.46 7.64
C ASP A 150 -0.16 -15.41 6.77
N PRO A 151 1.15 -15.17 6.95
CA PRO A 151 1.91 -14.22 6.13
C PRO A 151 1.85 -14.50 4.62
N ASP A 152 1.69 -15.77 4.23
CA ASP A 152 1.68 -16.17 2.82
C ASP A 152 0.30 -15.97 2.16
N GLU A 153 -0.75 -15.83 2.98
CA GLU A 153 -2.11 -15.55 2.52
C GLU A 153 -2.43 -14.06 2.41
N VAL A 154 -1.62 -13.16 3.00
CA VAL A 154 -1.89 -11.72 3.00
C VAL A 154 -2.08 -11.18 1.58
N LYS A 155 -1.29 -11.62 0.62
CA LYS A 155 -1.37 -11.23 -0.80
C LYS A 155 -2.72 -11.49 -1.46
N ASN A 156 -3.51 -12.41 -0.92
CA ASN A 156 -4.82 -12.78 -1.46
C ASN A 156 -5.93 -11.83 -0.98
N TYR A 157 -5.68 -11.06 0.08
CA TYR A 157 -6.68 -10.21 0.73
C TYR A 157 -6.28 -8.75 0.76
N TRP A 158 -5.08 -8.44 1.23
CA TRP A 158 -4.58 -7.08 1.38
C TRP A 158 -3.42 -6.83 0.40
N ARG A 159 -3.58 -5.83 -0.47
CA ARG A 159 -2.67 -5.63 -1.60
C ARG A 159 -2.29 -4.16 -1.73
N SER A 160 -1.04 -3.84 -1.37
CA SER A 160 -0.49 -2.48 -1.44
C SER A 160 -0.40 -1.95 -2.88
N ASP A 161 -0.22 -2.83 -3.87
CA ASP A 161 -0.16 -2.45 -5.29
C ASP A 161 -1.49 -1.93 -5.85
N GLN A 162 -2.60 -2.13 -5.14
CA GLN A 162 -3.87 -1.48 -5.47
C GLN A 162 -3.88 0.01 -5.14
N ILE A 163 -2.84 0.53 -4.46
CA ILE A 163 -2.62 1.95 -4.22
C ILE A 163 -1.39 2.41 -5.02
N PRO A 164 -1.48 2.48 -6.36
CA PRO A 164 -0.42 3.00 -7.19
C PRO A 164 -0.25 4.51 -7.01
N MET A 165 0.78 5.07 -7.63
CA MET A 165 0.96 6.51 -7.71
C MET A 165 -0.30 7.19 -8.28
N ALA A 166 -0.65 8.35 -7.74
CA ALA A 166 -1.87 9.10 -8.04
C ALA A 166 -3.19 8.39 -7.68
N SER A 167 -3.15 7.38 -6.80
CA SER A 167 -4.37 6.79 -6.25
C SER A 167 -5.28 7.84 -5.63
N ASN A 168 -6.58 7.63 -5.79
CA ASN A 168 -7.57 8.52 -5.22
C ASN A 168 -8.72 7.77 -4.56
N LEU A 169 -9.22 8.35 -3.48
CA LEU A 169 -10.42 7.93 -2.78
C LEU A 169 -11.43 9.07 -2.85
N GLN A 170 -12.62 8.79 -3.38
CA GLN A 170 -13.69 9.77 -3.51
C GLN A 170 -14.89 9.32 -2.66
N LEU A 171 -15.35 10.19 -1.78
CA LEU A 171 -16.60 10.02 -1.06
C LEU A 171 -17.60 11.05 -1.62
N ILE A 172 -18.62 10.58 -2.30
CA ILE A 172 -19.62 11.40 -2.95
C ILE A 172 -20.93 11.26 -2.18
N PHE A 173 -21.39 12.36 -1.61
CA PHE A 173 -22.58 12.41 -0.78
C PHE A 173 -23.76 12.93 -1.59
N PHE A 174 -24.90 12.26 -1.49
CA PHE A 174 -26.12 12.59 -2.20
C PHE A 174 -27.30 12.71 -1.24
N ARG A 175 -28.16 13.67 -1.49
CA ARG A 175 -29.48 13.78 -0.86
C ARG A 175 -30.55 14.03 -1.89
N SER A 176 -31.60 13.23 -1.86
CA SER A 176 -32.77 13.46 -2.66
C SER A 176 -33.67 14.53 -2.03
N LYS A 177 -34.33 15.36 -2.87
CA LYS A 177 -35.41 16.27 -2.39
C LYS A 177 -36.60 15.55 -1.80
N LYS A 178 -36.77 14.25 -2.14
CA LYS A 178 -37.92 13.43 -1.71
C LYS A 178 -37.59 12.53 -0.50
N ASN A 179 -36.32 12.31 -0.21
CA ASN A 179 -35.85 11.47 0.88
C ASN A 179 -34.78 12.21 1.68
N PRO A 180 -34.91 12.39 3.00
CA PRO A 180 -33.94 13.07 3.84
C PRO A 180 -32.64 12.28 4.05
N GLU A 181 -32.61 11.00 3.71
CA GLU A 181 -31.44 10.16 3.85
C GLU A 181 -30.27 10.66 2.98
N ILE A 182 -29.08 10.66 3.56
CA ILE A 182 -27.82 10.94 2.86
C ILE A 182 -27.23 9.61 2.41
N LEU A 183 -27.06 9.47 1.12
CA LEU A 183 -26.39 8.33 0.51
C LEU A 183 -24.94 8.67 0.23
N VAL A 184 -24.04 7.72 0.42
CA VAL A 184 -22.62 7.85 0.14
C VAL A 184 -22.25 6.86 -0.95
N LYS A 185 -21.61 7.37 -2.01
CA LYS A 185 -20.93 6.56 -3.01
C LYS A 185 -19.43 6.67 -2.76
N VAL A 186 -18.77 5.54 -2.64
CA VAL A 186 -17.31 5.50 -2.50
C VAL A 186 -16.71 5.01 -3.80
N LEU A 187 -15.80 5.80 -4.35
CA LEU A 187 -14.99 5.40 -5.50
C LEU A 187 -13.53 5.29 -5.05
N TYR A 188 -12.90 4.23 -5.48
CA TYR A 188 -11.49 3.98 -5.28
C TYR A 188 -10.82 3.81 -6.65
N ASN A 189 -9.88 4.70 -6.97
CA ASN A 189 -9.26 4.80 -8.30
C ASN A 189 -10.29 4.87 -9.44
N GLY A 190 -11.41 5.58 -9.22
CA GLY A 190 -12.48 5.75 -10.19
C GLY A 190 -13.48 4.59 -10.29
N HIS A 191 -13.26 3.50 -9.56
CA HIS A 191 -14.16 2.34 -9.52
C HIS A 191 -14.98 2.33 -8.23
N GLU A 192 -16.21 1.82 -8.28
CA GLU A 192 -17.01 1.65 -7.07
C GLU A 192 -16.32 0.72 -6.08
N ALA A 193 -16.15 1.20 -4.86
CA ALA A 193 -15.64 0.42 -3.75
C ALA A 193 -16.79 -0.06 -2.85
N MET A 194 -16.70 -1.32 -2.42
CA MET A 194 -17.67 -1.87 -1.47
C MET A 194 -17.30 -1.46 -0.05
N LEU A 195 -18.28 -0.95 0.67
CA LEU A 195 -18.26 -0.82 2.11
C LEU A 195 -18.65 -2.16 2.75
N PRO A 196 -18.18 -2.48 4.00
CA PRO A 196 -18.56 -3.69 4.69
C PRO A 196 -20.05 -3.81 4.93
#